data_5600c44db4d42aaa53eb8be842fee4a2
#
_entry.id   5600c44db4d42aaa53eb8be842fee4a2
#
_cell.length_a   1.000
_cell.length_b   1.000
_cell.length_c   1.000
_cell.angle_alpha   90.00
_cell.angle_beta   90.00
_cell.angle_gamma   90.00
#
_symmetry.space_group_name_H-M   'P 1'
#
loop_
_entity.id
_entity.type
_entity.pdbx_description
1 polymer ?
#
loop_
_entity_poly.entity_id
_entity_poly.type
_entity_poly.pdbx_seq_one_letter_code
_entity_poly.pdbx_strand_id
1 'polypeptide(L)'
;NYMITILQARTRGMTLMRMPLTVWGIFTATVLAMLAFPALLVSAIMMTLDKVLQTSFFMPTILKAGEVLEYGGGSPILFQHLFWFFGHPEVYIVALPAFGIVSDLISVHARKNIFGYRMMVWAIVGIGGLSFFVWAHHMYVSGMNPWFGFFFATTTLIIAVPTAMKVYNWILTLWRGNIRINTVMLWCLGFIVTFVNGGITGIFLGNVSVDVPLSDTYFVIAHFHMVMGIAPLMVIMGAVYHWFPLVAGKMLHEGLGKWHFWITFLGAYSIYFPMHYLGFIGCLLYTSDA
;
A
#
# COMPACT_ATOMS: atom_id res chain seq x y z
N ASN A 1 8.35 -17.00 11.18
CA ASN A 1 8.45 -18.13 10.27
C ASN A 1 8.95 -17.72 8.88
N TYR A 2 8.26 -16.85 8.12
CA TYR A 2 8.63 -16.49 6.73
C TYR A 2 10.09 -16.05 6.59
N MET A 3 10.56 -15.13 7.45
CA MET A 3 11.94 -14.64 7.38
C MET A 3 12.98 -15.76 7.50
N ILE A 4 12.83 -16.62 8.51
CA ILE A 4 13.77 -17.74 8.74
C ILE A 4 13.71 -18.72 7.58
N THR A 5 12.51 -19.06 7.11
CA THR A 5 12.34 -19.97 5.96
C THR A 5 13.04 -19.42 4.71
N ILE A 6 12.84 -18.12 4.41
CA ILE A 6 13.45 -17.49 3.24
C ILE A 6 14.97 -17.38 3.37
N LEU A 7 15.49 -17.12 4.56
CA LEU A 7 16.93 -16.97 4.77
C LEU A 7 17.67 -18.31 4.86
N GLN A 8 17.08 -19.34 5.49
CA GLN A 8 17.78 -20.56 5.86
C GLN A 8 17.31 -21.79 5.07
N ALA A 9 16.06 -21.85 4.63
CA ALA A 9 15.46 -23.03 4.01
C ALA A 9 15.36 -22.96 2.47
N ARG A 10 16.17 -22.10 1.82
CA ARG A 10 16.24 -22.05 0.36
C ARG A 10 16.85 -23.37 -0.19
N THR A 11 16.36 -23.77 -1.35
CA THR A 11 16.91 -24.90 -2.10
C THR A 11 18.38 -24.64 -2.46
N ARG A 12 19.16 -25.70 -2.57
CA ARG A 12 20.58 -25.61 -2.98
C ARG A 12 20.71 -24.87 -4.32
N GLY A 13 21.62 -23.89 -4.41
CA GLY A 13 21.85 -23.06 -5.60
C GLY A 13 20.92 -21.84 -5.72
N MET A 14 19.90 -21.70 -4.89
CA MET A 14 19.05 -20.51 -4.84
C MET A 14 19.69 -19.44 -3.97
N THR A 15 20.52 -18.59 -4.57
CA THR A 15 21.02 -17.38 -3.91
C THR A 15 19.91 -16.33 -3.79
N LEU A 16 20.09 -15.31 -2.94
CA LEU A 16 19.12 -14.24 -2.79
C LEU A 16 18.71 -13.60 -4.13
N MET A 17 19.69 -13.32 -5.00
CA MET A 17 19.46 -12.72 -6.33
C MET A 17 18.92 -13.71 -7.39
N ARG A 18 18.52 -14.91 -6.98
CA ARG A 18 17.83 -15.90 -7.83
C ARG A 18 16.42 -16.21 -7.29
N MET A 19 16.00 -15.58 -6.20
CA MET A 19 14.66 -15.77 -5.66
C MET A 19 13.60 -15.15 -6.59
N PRO A 20 12.39 -15.74 -6.71
CA PRO A 20 11.26 -15.10 -7.34
C PRO A 20 10.94 -13.74 -6.72
N LEU A 21 10.41 -12.81 -7.49
CA LEU A 21 10.04 -11.49 -6.98
C LEU A 21 8.90 -11.56 -5.96
N THR A 22 8.02 -12.55 -6.06
CA THR A 22 7.04 -12.88 -5.02
C THR A 22 7.70 -13.09 -3.66
N VAL A 23 8.79 -13.86 -3.62
CA VAL A 23 9.52 -14.14 -2.37
C VAL A 23 10.20 -12.88 -1.83
N TRP A 24 10.74 -12.02 -2.69
CA TRP A 24 11.28 -10.72 -2.30
C TRP A 24 10.21 -9.80 -1.72
N GLY A 25 9.02 -9.75 -2.34
CA GLY A 25 7.89 -8.97 -1.84
C GLY A 25 7.46 -9.41 -0.45
N ILE A 26 7.27 -10.71 -0.24
CA ILE A 26 6.91 -11.30 1.05
C ILE A 26 8.01 -11.08 2.10
N PHE A 27 9.27 -11.27 1.73
CA PHE A 27 10.40 -11.07 2.63
C PHE A 27 10.47 -9.63 3.14
N THR A 28 10.41 -8.66 2.23
CA THR A 28 10.46 -7.23 2.60
C THR A 28 9.23 -6.84 3.42
N ALA A 29 8.03 -7.29 3.05
CA ALA A 29 6.81 -7.06 3.82
C ALA A 29 6.90 -7.63 5.24
N THR A 30 7.51 -8.81 5.42
CA THR A 30 7.71 -9.42 6.73
C THR A 30 8.67 -8.59 7.60
N VAL A 31 9.75 -8.05 7.01
CA VAL A 31 10.68 -7.15 7.72
C VAL A 31 9.95 -5.87 8.15
N LEU A 32 9.15 -5.27 7.24
CA LEU A 32 8.33 -4.09 7.57
C LEU A 32 7.38 -4.37 8.73
N ALA A 33 6.66 -5.49 8.69
CA ALA A 33 5.73 -5.88 9.74
C ALA A 33 6.44 -5.98 11.10
N MET A 34 7.61 -6.64 11.15
CA MET A 34 8.36 -6.78 12.41
C MET A 34 8.77 -5.43 13.02
N LEU A 35 9.06 -4.44 12.19
CA LEU A 35 9.51 -3.12 12.66
C LEU A 35 8.36 -2.17 12.96
N ALA A 36 7.24 -2.28 12.24
CA ALA A 36 6.11 -1.37 12.33
C ALA A 36 5.08 -1.77 13.41
N PHE A 37 4.77 -3.06 13.55
CA PHE A 37 3.77 -3.53 14.53
C PHE A 37 4.05 -3.16 15.99
N PRO A 38 5.31 -3.09 16.48
CA PRO A 38 5.57 -2.62 17.84
C PRO A 38 5.03 -1.21 18.11
N ALA A 39 5.10 -0.29 17.16
CA ALA A 39 4.55 1.07 17.33
C ALA A 39 3.03 1.05 17.46
N LEU A 40 2.33 0.24 16.66
CA LEU A 40 0.89 0.02 16.79
C LEU A 40 0.54 -0.58 18.14
N LEU A 41 1.28 -1.59 18.60
CA LEU A 41 1.05 -2.24 19.89
C LEU A 41 1.19 -1.24 21.04
N VAL A 42 2.24 -0.41 21.02
CA VAL A 42 2.44 0.65 22.02
C VAL A 42 1.27 1.62 22.02
N SER A 43 0.82 2.10 20.87
CA SER A 43 -0.33 3.02 20.79
C SER A 43 -1.63 2.39 21.34
N ALA A 44 -1.85 1.10 21.03
CA ALA A 44 -3.03 0.37 21.53
C ALA A 44 -2.99 0.17 23.06
N ILE A 45 -1.82 -0.15 23.61
CA ILE A 45 -1.63 -0.27 25.07
C ILE A 45 -1.88 1.08 25.74
N MET A 46 -1.26 2.17 25.25
CA MET A 46 -1.44 3.51 25.82
C MET A 46 -2.90 3.96 25.76
N MET A 47 -3.62 3.70 24.66
CA MET A 47 -5.04 3.98 24.54
C MET A 47 -5.89 3.15 25.50
N THR A 48 -5.52 1.90 25.73
CA THR A 48 -6.20 1.04 26.70
C THR A 48 -5.99 1.56 28.12
N LEU A 49 -4.78 1.99 28.46
CA LEU A 49 -4.49 2.60 29.75
C LEU A 49 -5.28 3.90 29.96
N ASP A 50 -5.38 4.76 28.96
CA ASP A 50 -6.21 5.97 29.02
C ASP A 50 -7.68 5.65 29.29
N LYS A 51 -8.23 4.59 28.67
CA LYS A 51 -9.62 4.17 28.87
C LYS A 51 -9.88 3.45 30.20
N VAL A 52 -8.97 2.59 30.64
CA VAL A 52 -9.20 1.69 31.80
C VAL A 52 -8.65 2.28 33.08
N LEU A 53 -7.46 2.86 33.06
CA LEU A 53 -6.76 3.40 34.21
C LEU A 53 -6.83 4.93 34.30
N GLN A 54 -7.55 5.58 33.36
CA GLN A 54 -7.70 7.04 33.31
C GLN A 54 -6.35 7.78 33.26
N THR A 55 -5.36 7.19 32.60
CA THR A 55 -4.14 7.91 32.23
C THR A 55 -4.44 8.95 31.16
N SER A 56 -3.49 9.81 30.83
CA SER A 56 -3.69 10.91 29.88
C SER A 56 -2.60 10.97 28.81
N PHE A 57 -2.22 9.83 28.22
CA PHE A 57 -1.22 9.80 27.16
C PHE A 57 -1.67 10.58 25.92
N PHE A 58 -2.95 10.48 25.58
CA PHE A 58 -3.51 11.09 24.37
C PHE A 58 -4.55 12.19 24.66
N MET A 59 -4.92 12.36 25.91
CA MET A 59 -5.90 13.39 26.33
C MET A 59 -5.19 14.71 26.59
N PRO A 60 -5.55 15.80 25.87
CA PRO A 60 -4.87 17.09 26.00
C PRO A 60 -5.24 17.83 27.30
N THR A 61 -6.35 17.46 27.91
CA THR A 61 -6.88 18.14 29.12
C THR A 61 -7.22 17.12 30.17
N ILE A 62 -6.74 17.35 31.40
CA ILE A 62 -7.09 16.54 32.58
C ILE A 62 -8.12 17.31 33.37
N LEU A 63 -9.31 16.71 33.59
CA LEU A 63 -10.36 17.22 34.46
C LEU A 63 -10.31 16.51 35.81
N LYS A 64 -10.15 17.24 36.90
CA LYS A 64 -10.26 16.71 38.25
C LYS A 64 -11.39 17.44 38.95
N ALA A 65 -12.44 16.69 39.32
CA ALA A 65 -13.64 17.25 39.94
C ALA A 65 -14.32 18.41 39.15
N GLY A 66 -14.22 18.38 37.81
CA GLY A 66 -14.76 19.41 36.95
C GLY A 66 -13.85 20.61 36.68
N GLU A 67 -12.69 20.67 37.32
CA GLU A 67 -11.68 21.72 37.10
C GLU A 67 -10.56 21.21 36.17
N VAL A 68 -10.12 22.07 35.28
CA VAL A 68 -8.97 21.80 34.38
C VAL A 68 -7.68 21.95 35.22
N LEU A 69 -6.85 20.89 35.20
CA LEU A 69 -5.54 20.99 35.85
C LEU A 69 -4.60 21.85 34.99
N GLU A 70 -3.81 22.72 35.64
CA GLU A 70 -2.81 23.60 34.98
C GLU A 70 -1.72 22.83 34.24
N TYR A 71 -1.42 21.60 34.64
CA TYR A 71 -0.44 20.75 33.98
C TYR A 71 -1.15 19.91 32.94
N GLY A 72 -0.83 20.18 31.66
CA GLY A 72 -1.45 19.57 30.52
C GLY A 72 -1.36 18.04 30.52
N GLY A 73 -2.36 17.40 29.95
CA GLY A 73 -2.34 15.99 29.63
C GLY A 73 -1.38 15.64 28.50
N GLY A 74 -1.61 14.51 27.89
CA GLY A 74 -0.86 14.07 26.73
C GLY A 74 -1.27 14.79 25.44
N SER A 75 -0.98 14.18 24.31
CA SER A 75 -1.26 14.77 23.01
C SER A 75 -1.89 13.77 22.06
N PRO A 76 -3.02 14.09 21.40
CA PRO A 76 -3.57 13.28 20.32
C PRO A 76 -2.57 13.08 19.15
N ILE A 77 -1.67 14.04 18.94
CA ILE A 77 -0.64 13.98 17.90
C ILE A 77 0.33 12.82 18.18
N LEU A 78 0.61 12.51 19.44
CA LEU A 78 1.43 11.34 19.82
C LEU A 78 0.79 10.04 19.32
N PHE A 79 -0.54 9.89 19.47
CA PHE A 79 -1.26 8.74 18.91
C PHE A 79 -1.12 8.69 17.38
N GLN A 80 -1.30 9.82 16.70
CA GLN A 80 -1.20 9.87 15.24
C GLN A 80 0.21 9.47 14.77
N HIS A 81 1.28 9.94 15.41
CA HIS A 81 2.64 9.55 15.06
C HIS A 81 2.89 8.05 15.27
N LEU A 82 2.49 7.49 16.40
CA LEU A 82 2.64 6.05 16.68
C LEU A 82 1.81 5.21 15.72
N PHE A 83 0.57 5.63 15.43
CA PHE A 83 -0.32 4.94 14.50
C PHE A 83 0.21 4.99 13.08
N TRP A 84 0.59 6.17 12.56
CA TRP A 84 1.04 6.32 11.18
C TRP A 84 2.45 5.77 10.94
N PHE A 85 3.30 5.71 11.97
CA PHE A 85 4.57 4.99 11.87
C PHE A 85 4.37 3.50 11.55
N PHE A 86 3.23 2.94 11.97
CA PHE A 86 2.76 1.64 11.49
C PHE A 86 1.94 1.77 10.20
N GLY A 87 0.96 2.68 10.17
CA GLY A 87 -0.08 2.74 9.15
C GLY A 87 0.44 2.96 7.73
N HIS A 88 1.52 3.73 7.55
CA HIS A 88 2.11 3.88 6.22
C HIS A 88 2.91 2.62 5.79
N PRO A 89 3.83 2.05 6.60
CA PRO A 89 4.39 0.74 6.29
C PRO A 89 3.36 -0.36 6.03
N GLU A 90 2.18 -0.32 6.68
CA GLU A 90 1.09 -1.28 6.47
C GLU A 90 0.64 -1.33 5.00
N VAL A 91 0.50 -0.18 4.33
CA VAL A 91 0.09 -0.17 2.92
C VAL A 91 1.14 -0.85 2.03
N TYR A 92 2.42 -0.77 2.40
CA TYR A 92 3.49 -1.47 1.69
C TYR A 92 3.60 -2.95 2.08
N ILE A 93 3.21 -3.34 3.30
CA ILE A 93 3.10 -4.75 3.69
C ILE A 93 2.09 -5.46 2.79
N VAL A 94 1.01 -4.79 2.38
CA VAL A 94 0.03 -5.32 1.43
C VAL A 94 0.53 -5.24 -0.01
N ALA A 95 1.11 -4.12 -0.41
CA ALA A 95 1.47 -3.85 -1.81
C ALA A 95 2.71 -4.64 -2.27
N LEU A 96 3.74 -4.80 -1.44
CA LEU A 96 5.00 -5.43 -1.87
C LEU A 96 4.85 -6.90 -2.28
N PRO A 97 4.10 -7.75 -1.56
CA PRO A 97 3.78 -9.10 -2.03
C PRO A 97 3.04 -9.07 -3.38
N ALA A 98 2.06 -8.18 -3.55
CA ALA A 98 1.34 -8.04 -4.81
C ALA A 98 2.27 -7.64 -5.96
N PHE A 99 3.21 -6.71 -5.73
CA PHE A 99 4.23 -6.34 -6.72
C PHE A 99 5.13 -7.51 -7.11
N GLY A 100 5.47 -8.37 -6.17
CA GLY A 100 6.21 -9.59 -6.43
C GLY A 100 5.42 -10.55 -7.29
N ILE A 101 4.21 -10.89 -6.85
CA ILE A 101 3.30 -11.83 -7.54
C ILE A 101 3.03 -11.38 -8.98
N VAL A 102 2.61 -10.13 -9.18
CA VAL A 102 2.31 -9.63 -10.53
C VAL A 102 3.53 -9.66 -11.44
N SER A 103 4.73 -9.42 -10.91
CA SER A 103 5.97 -9.49 -11.68
C SER A 103 6.23 -10.90 -12.21
N ASP A 104 6.03 -11.92 -11.37
CA ASP A 104 6.19 -13.31 -11.77
C ASP A 104 5.08 -13.73 -12.74
N LEU A 105 3.81 -13.33 -12.51
CA LEU A 105 2.70 -13.61 -13.41
C LEU A 105 2.88 -12.98 -14.79
N ILE A 106 3.27 -11.71 -14.86
CA ILE A 106 3.54 -11.01 -16.13
C ILE A 106 4.65 -11.73 -16.91
N SER A 107 5.73 -12.11 -16.23
CA SER A 107 6.85 -12.84 -16.87
C SER A 107 6.38 -14.14 -17.49
N VAL A 108 5.60 -14.94 -16.77
CA VAL A 108 5.08 -16.23 -17.25
C VAL A 108 4.10 -16.04 -18.42
N HIS A 109 3.13 -15.13 -18.28
CA HIS A 109 2.06 -14.97 -19.28
C HIS A 109 2.45 -14.10 -20.49
N ALA A 110 3.50 -13.29 -20.39
CA ALA A 110 4.15 -12.64 -21.50
C ALA A 110 5.22 -13.53 -22.16
N ARG A 111 5.52 -14.70 -21.57
CA ARG A 111 6.57 -15.63 -22.03
C ARG A 111 7.91 -14.95 -22.24
N LYS A 112 8.25 -14.05 -21.33
CA LYS A 112 9.45 -13.25 -21.39
C LYS A 112 9.99 -13.03 -19.98
N ASN A 113 11.32 -13.12 -19.83
CA ASN A 113 11.94 -12.83 -18.54
C ASN A 113 11.60 -11.41 -18.09
N ILE A 114 11.40 -11.24 -16.78
CA ILE A 114 11.14 -9.91 -16.21
C ILE A 114 12.27 -8.95 -16.58
N PHE A 115 11.91 -7.80 -17.11
CA PHE A 115 12.88 -6.77 -17.46
C PHE A 115 13.46 -6.18 -16.16
N GLY A 116 14.79 -6.04 -16.12
CA GLY A 116 15.45 -5.38 -15.00
C GLY A 116 15.28 -6.06 -13.64
N TYR A 117 15.37 -7.38 -13.55
CA TYR A 117 15.19 -8.14 -12.29
C TYR A 117 15.89 -7.51 -11.08
N ARG A 118 17.18 -7.14 -11.23
CA ARG A 118 17.93 -6.50 -10.12
C ARG A 118 17.34 -5.16 -9.72
N MET A 119 16.90 -4.36 -10.69
CA MET A 119 16.22 -3.09 -10.43
C MET A 119 14.89 -3.32 -9.69
N MET A 120 14.15 -4.37 -10.06
CA MET A 120 12.90 -4.74 -9.37
C MET A 120 13.15 -5.12 -7.92
N VAL A 121 14.22 -5.89 -7.63
CA VAL A 121 14.61 -6.25 -6.26
C VAL A 121 14.95 -4.99 -5.46
N TRP A 122 15.84 -4.14 -5.99
CA TRP A 122 16.23 -2.91 -5.30
C TRP A 122 15.08 -1.92 -5.14
N ALA A 123 14.14 -1.88 -6.09
CA ALA A 123 12.92 -1.09 -5.96
C ALA A 123 12.04 -1.61 -4.80
N ILE A 124 11.86 -2.93 -4.65
CA ILE A 124 11.12 -3.53 -3.53
C ILE A 124 11.77 -3.16 -2.20
N VAL A 125 13.08 -3.37 -2.07
CA VAL A 125 13.83 -3.07 -0.85
C VAL A 125 13.85 -1.57 -0.56
N GLY A 126 14.05 -0.74 -1.59
CA GLY A 126 14.07 0.72 -1.47
C GLY A 126 12.72 1.29 -1.02
N ILE A 127 11.60 0.83 -1.60
CA ILE A 127 10.25 1.20 -1.14
C ILE A 127 10.08 0.80 0.33
N GLY A 128 10.46 -0.43 0.69
CA GLY A 128 10.38 -0.90 2.06
C GLY A 128 11.17 -0.02 3.02
N GLY A 129 12.42 0.32 2.71
CA GLY A 129 13.25 1.19 3.55
C GLY A 129 12.71 2.61 3.67
N LEU A 130 12.29 3.21 2.54
CA LEU A 130 11.74 4.57 2.51
C LEU A 130 10.41 4.69 3.27
N SER A 131 9.63 3.62 3.37
CA SER A 131 8.32 3.63 4.03
C SER A 131 8.36 4.11 5.49
N PHE A 132 9.51 3.97 6.16
CA PHE A 132 9.69 4.46 7.53
C PHE A 132 10.05 5.96 7.63
N PHE A 133 10.16 6.67 6.53
CA PHE A 133 10.52 8.09 6.50
C PHE A 133 9.43 8.97 5.90
N VAL A 134 8.22 8.42 5.68
CA VAL A 134 7.14 9.14 4.97
C VAL A 134 5.82 9.18 5.73
N TRP A 135 5.71 8.52 6.88
CA TRP A 135 4.44 8.30 7.59
C TRP A 135 3.63 9.57 7.87
N ALA A 136 4.30 10.69 8.12
CA ALA A 136 3.59 11.89 8.56
C ALA A 136 3.01 12.73 7.41
N HIS A 137 3.05 12.24 6.16
CA HIS A 137 2.22 12.83 5.11
C HIS A 137 0.72 12.60 5.37
N HIS A 138 0.35 11.66 6.22
CA HIS A 138 -1.02 11.49 6.72
C HIS A 138 -1.41 12.51 7.80
N MET A 139 -0.54 13.46 8.12
CA MET A 139 -0.68 14.37 9.26
C MET A 139 -0.46 15.84 8.88
N TYR A 140 -0.51 16.20 7.61
CA TYR A 140 -0.20 17.58 7.17
C TYR A 140 -1.15 18.62 7.79
N VAL A 141 -2.41 18.27 8.03
CA VAL A 141 -3.43 19.15 8.62
C VAL A 141 -3.52 19.03 10.15
N SER A 142 -2.64 18.27 10.79
CA SER A 142 -2.64 18.08 12.26
C SER A 142 -1.95 19.18 13.06
N GLY A 143 -1.57 20.29 12.42
CA GLY A 143 -0.80 21.36 13.06
C GLY A 143 0.72 21.12 13.08
N MET A 144 1.21 20.33 12.13
CA MET A 144 2.64 20.01 11.98
C MET A 144 3.47 21.27 11.68
N ASN A 145 4.69 21.31 12.24
CA ASN A 145 5.67 22.33 11.87
C ASN A 145 5.96 22.28 10.36
N PRO A 146 5.95 23.42 9.64
CA PRO A 146 6.16 23.48 8.18
C PRO A 146 7.44 22.77 7.69
N TRP A 147 8.52 22.80 8.46
CA TRP A 147 9.76 22.10 8.11
C TRP A 147 9.60 20.58 8.08
N PHE A 148 8.84 20.03 9.03
CA PHE A 148 8.50 18.60 8.99
C PHE A 148 7.57 18.27 7.83
N GLY A 149 6.60 19.16 7.55
CA GLY A 149 5.75 19.03 6.35
C GLY A 149 6.58 18.95 5.07
N PHE A 150 7.54 19.86 4.90
CA PHE A 150 8.46 19.83 3.76
C PHE A 150 9.32 18.56 3.71
N PHE A 151 9.87 18.13 4.84
CA PHE A 151 10.65 16.89 4.93
C PHE A 151 9.84 15.68 4.49
N PHE A 152 8.63 15.50 5.06
CA PHE A 152 7.78 14.36 4.74
C PHE A 152 7.23 14.41 3.32
N ALA A 153 6.95 15.59 2.77
CA ALA A 153 6.59 15.74 1.36
C ALA A 153 7.74 15.30 0.44
N THR A 154 8.97 15.76 0.72
CA THR A 154 10.15 15.43 -0.06
C THR A 154 10.41 13.91 -0.04
N THR A 155 10.42 13.29 1.13
CA THR A 155 10.64 11.83 1.26
C THR A 155 9.52 11.03 0.61
N THR A 156 8.27 11.48 0.71
CA THR A 156 7.12 10.87 0.04
C THR A 156 7.25 10.92 -1.47
N LEU A 157 7.65 12.04 -2.03
CA LEU A 157 7.84 12.16 -3.49
C LEU A 157 9.03 11.30 -3.98
N ILE A 158 10.07 11.12 -3.16
CA ILE A 158 11.19 10.23 -3.50
C ILE A 158 10.73 8.78 -3.69
N ILE A 159 9.74 8.29 -2.91
CA ILE A 159 9.27 6.91 -3.03
C ILE A 159 8.57 6.64 -4.38
N ALA A 160 8.12 7.70 -5.07
CA ALA A 160 7.57 7.59 -6.41
C ALA A 160 8.60 7.09 -7.43
N VAL A 161 9.90 7.35 -7.24
CA VAL A 161 10.96 6.94 -8.16
C VAL A 161 11.07 5.40 -8.24
N PRO A 162 11.35 4.66 -7.15
CA PRO A 162 11.40 3.20 -7.24
C PRO A 162 10.05 2.59 -7.64
N THR A 163 8.94 3.24 -7.33
CA THR A 163 7.60 2.79 -7.75
C THR A 163 7.41 2.94 -9.26
N ALA A 164 7.77 4.07 -9.84
CA ALA A 164 7.74 4.30 -11.29
C ALA A 164 8.67 3.33 -12.04
N MET A 165 9.86 3.04 -11.49
CA MET A 165 10.78 2.04 -12.06
C MET A 165 10.12 0.66 -12.18
N LYS A 166 9.29 0.26 -11.20
CA LYS A 166 8.56 -1.02 -11.26
C LYS A 166 7.52 -1.02 -12.37
N VAL A 167 6.72 0.04 -12.48
CA VAL A 167 5.72 0.18 -13.54
C VAL A 167 6.39 0.14 -14.91
N TYR A 168 7.47 0.88 -15.09
CA TYR A 168 8.25 0.87 -16.30
C TYR A 168 8.76 -0.53 -16.67
N ASN A 169 9.29 -1.26 -15.69
CA ASN A 169 9.80 -2.62 -15.91
C ASN A 169 8.68 -3.62 -16.24
N TRP A 170 7.47 -3.47 -15.70
CA TRP A 170 6.32 -4.28 -16.09
C TRP A 170 5.93 -4.01 -17.54
N ILE A 171 5.86 -2.73 -17.96
CA ILE A 171 5.56 -2.34 -19.33
C ILE A 171 6.65 -2.89 -20.29
N LEU A 172 7.93 -2.75 -19.94
CA LEU A 172 9.03 -3.29 -20.75
C LEU A 172 9.06 -4.82 -20.81
N THR A 173 8.54 -5.49 -19.78
CA THR A 173 8.37 -6.96 -19.81
C THR A 173 7.28 -7.35 -20.78
N LEU A 174 6.17 -6.60 -20.84
CA LEU A 174 5.10 -6.78 -21.80
C LEU A 174 5.55 -6.41 -23.23
N TRP A 175 6.35 -5.38 -23.39
CA TRP A 175 6.84 -4.91 -24.69
C TRP A 175 7.59 -6.01 -25.43
N ARG A 176 7.14 -6.33 -26.66
CA ARG A 176 7.66 -7.44 -27.47
C ARG A 176 7.59 -8.81 -26.79
N GLY A 177 6.71 -8.98 -25.82
CA GLY A 177 6.38 -10.28 -25.25
C GLY A 177 5.41 -11.06 -26.13
N ASN A 178 5.40 -12.39 -26.01
CA ASN A 178 4.38 -13.24 -26.65
C ASN A 178 3.15 -13.33 -25.74
N ILE A 179 2.40 -12.24 -25.68
CA ILE A 179 1.28 -12.05 -24.78
C ILE A 179 0.07 -12.84 -25.26
N ARG A 180 -0.52 -13.64 -24.37
CA ARG A 180 -1.85 -14.21 -24.54
C ARG A 180 -2.82 -13.52 -23.57
N ILE A 181 -3.88 -12.94 -24.12
CA ILE A 181 -4.95 -12.30 -23.32
C ILE A 181 -5.87 -13.37 -22.74
N ASN A 182 -5.35 -14.09 -21.75
CA ASN A 182 -6.11 -15.01 -20.91
C ASN A 182 -6.56 -14.30 -19.62
N THR A 183 -7.38 -14.99 -18.81
CA THR A 183 -7.91 -14.45 -17.55
C THR A 183 -6.81 -13.90 -16.66
N VAL A 184 -5.69 -14.61 -16.47
CA VAL A 184 -4.59 -14.18 -15.61
C VAL A 184 -3.95 -12.89 -16.16
N MET A 185 -3.71 -12.79 -17.45
CA MET A 185 -3.15 -11.59 -18.07
C MET A 185 -4.09 -10.40 -17.95
N LEU A 186 -5.41 -10.59 -18.07
CA LEU A 186 -6.38 -9.52 -17.82
C LEU A 186 -6.25 -8.97 -16.40
N TRP A 187 -6.13 -9.83 -15.39
CA TRP A 187 -5.92 -9.40 -14.00
C TRP A 187 -4.60 -8.64 -13.82
N CYS A 188 -3.52 -9.07 -14.50
CA CYS A 188 -2.24 -8.36 -14.47
C CYS A 188 -2.32 -6.97 -15.13
N LEU A 189 -3.00 -6.87 -16.29
CA LEU A 189 -3.20 -5.59 -16.96
C LEU A 189 -4.11 -4.66 -16.16
N GLY A 190 -5.19 -5.21 -15.59
CA GLY A 190 -6.07 -4.48 -14.67
C GLY A 190 -5.32 -3.93 -13.47
N PHE A 191 -4.41 -4.72 -12.88
CA PHE A 191 -3.52 -4.24 -11.82
C PHE A 191 -2.68 -3.04 -12.29
N ILE A 192 -1.98 -3.15 -13.43
CA ILE A 192 -1.12 -2.06 -13.90
C ILE A 192 -1.92 -0.78 -14.10
N VAL A 193 -3.07 -0.85 -14.78
CA VAL A 193 -3.93 0.32 -15.03
C VAL A 193 -4.42 0.92 -13.71
N THR A 194 -4.93 0.11 -12.80
CA THR A 194 -5.48 0.57 -11.52
C THR A 194 -4.38 1.16 -10.63
N PHE A 195 -3.23 0.50 -10.56
CA PHE A 195 -2.10 0.96 -9.76
C PHE A 195 -1.48 2.26 -10.30
N VAL A 196 -1.40 2.43 -11.63
CA VAL A 196 -0.92 3.68 -12.24
C VAL A 196 -1.89 4.82 -11.96
N ASN A 197 -3.19 4.62 -12.15
CA ASN A 197 -4.20 5.65 -11.88
C ASN A 197 -4.16 6.10 -10.40
N GLY A 198 -4.19 5.15 -9.46
CA GLY A 198 -4.08 5.46 -8.06
C GLY A 198 -2.71 6.03 -7.66
N GLY A 199 -1.62 5.58 -8.28
CA GLY A 199 -0.27 6.08 -8.02
C GLY A 199 -0.07 7.53 -8.42
N ILE A 200 -0.67 7.96 -9.54
CA ILE A 200 -0.63 9.37 -9.98
C ILE A 200 -1.34 10.25 -8.94
N THR A 201 -2.49 9.84 -8.42
CA THR A 201 -3.20 10.61 -7.38
C THR A 201 -2.43 10.68 -6.07
N GLY A 202 -1.55 9.72 -5.79
CA GLY A 202 -0.62 9.77 -4.67
C GLY A 202 0.41 10.89 -4.75
N ILE A 203 0.78 11.33 -5.95
CA ILE A 203 1.67 12.49 -6.13
C ILE A 203 0.98 13.78 -5.66
N PHE A 204 -0.33 13.90 -5.90
CA PHE A 204 -1.13 15.03 -5.40
C PHE A 204 -1.15 15.05 -3.87
N LEU A 205 -1.46 13.93 -3.23
CA LEU A 205 -1.52 13.81 -1.77
C LEU A 205 -0.13 13.87 -1.10
N GLY A 206 0.93 13.51 -1.81
CA GLY A 206 2.30 13.62 -1.31
C GLY A 206 2.82 15.06 -1.25
N ASN A 207 2.17 15.99 -1.93
CA ASN A 207 2.53 17.42 -1.92
C ASN A 207 1.69 18.16 -0.89
N VAL A 208 2.33 18.74 0.13
CA VAL A 208 1.66 19.46 1.24
C VAL A 208 0.64 20.48 0.74
N SER A 209 1.02 21.33 -0.22
CA SER A 209 0.15 22.41 -0.70
C SER A 209 -1.09 21.91 -1.42
N VAL A 210 -1.02 20.72 -2.02
CA VAL A 210 -2.14 20.11 -2.73
C VAL A 210 -2.94 19.22 -1.79
N ASP A 211 -2.28 18.59 -0.80
CA ASP A 211 -2.96 17.71 0.17
C ASP A 211 -3.87 18.49 1.12
N VAL A 212 -3.46 19.69 1.57
CA VAL A 212 -4.25 20.48 2.55
C VAL A 212 -5.73 20.60 2.17
N PRO A 213 -6.12 20.97 0.94
CA PRO A 213 -7.54 21.01 0.55
C PRO A 213 -8.13 19.62 0.24
N LEU A 214 -7.34 18.58 0.03
CA LEU A 214 -7.80 17.23 -0.31
C LEU A 214 -7.83 16.30 0.90
N SER A 215 -7.14 16.65 1.99
CA SER A 215 -7.11 15.86 3.22
C SER A 215 -8.51 15.72 3.79
N ASP A 216 -8.83 14.52 4.29
CA ASP A 216 -10.14 14.18 4.85
C ASP A 216 -11.31 14.27 3.86
N THR A 217 -11.03 14.30 2.54
CA THR A 217 -12.05 14.24 1.48
C THR A 217 -12.12 12.83 0.86
N TYR A 218 -13.14 12.60 0.03
CA TYR A 218 -13.28 11.38 -0.77
C TYR A 218 -12.13 11.14 -1.76
N PHE A 219 -11.30 12.15 -2.05
CA PHE A 219 -10.10 11.99 -2.87
C PHE A 219 -9.09 11.02 -2.24
N VAL A 220 -8.88 11.12 -0.92
CA VAL A 220 -7.98 10.22 -0.18
C VAL A 220 -8.49 8.79 -0.23
N ILE A 221 -9.82 8.60 -0.05
CA ILE A 221 -10.44 7.26 -0.12
C ILE A 221 -10.25 6.66 -1.51
N ALA A 222 -10.52 7.43 -2.56
CA ALA A 222 -10.35 6.99 -3.93
C ALA A 222 -8.90 6.54 -4.19
N HIS A 223 -7.93 7.37 -3.77
CA HIS A 223 -6.52 7.07 -3.91
C HIS A 223 -6.15 5.72 -3.29
N PHE A 224 -6.35 5.55 -1.98
CA PHE A 224 -5.86 4.34 -1.32
C PHE A 224 -6.64 3.08 -1.74
N HIS A 225 -7.92 3.19 -2.10
CA HIS A 225 -8.65 2.06 -2.63
C HIS A 225 -8.11 1.61 -4.00
N MET A 226 -7.70 2.55 -4.86
CA MET A 226 -7.11 2.19 -6.14
C MET A 226 -5.75 1.50 -5.97
N VAL A 227 -4.85 2.02 -5.10
CA VAL A 227 -3.49 1.48 -4.96
C VAL A 227 -3.38 0.30 -4.01
N MET A 228 -4.14 0.29 -2.90
CA MET A 228 -4.02 -0.71 -1.85
C MET A 228 -5.21 -1.69 -1.80
N GLY A 229 -6.42 -1.22 -2.10
CA GLY A 229 -7.61 -2.07 -2.09
C GLY A 229 -7.71 -2.91 -3.35
N ILE A 230 -7.95 -2.26 -4.48
CA ILE A 230 -8.33 -2.94 -5.74
C ILE A 230 -7.10 -3.50 -6.48
N ALA A 231 -6.00 -2.76 -6.57
CA ALA A 231 -4.84 -3.26 -7.30
C ALA A 231 -4.29 -4.57 -6.72
N PRO A 232 -4.00 -4.71 -5.41
CA PRO A 232 -3.60 -6.01 -4.85
C PRO A 232 -4.67 -7.09 -4.99
N LEU A 233 -5.96 -6.75 -4.86
CA LEU A 233 -7.04 -7.69 -5.09
C LEU A 233 -6.98 -8.30 -6.50
N MET A 234 -6.74 -7.47 -7.52
CA MET A 234 -6.57 -7.96 -8.90
C MET A 234 -5.42 -8.94 -9.02
N VAL A 235 -4.29 -8.67 -8.35
CA VAL A 235 -3.15 -9.58 -8.35
C VAL A 235 -3.48 -10.90 -7.65
N ILE A 236 -4.18 -10.84 -6.51
CA ILE A 236 -4.61 -12.04 -5.78
C ILE A 236 -5.53 -12.90 -6.65
N MET A 237 -6.49 -12.29 -7.36
CA MET A 237 -7.37 -13.02 -8.28
C MET A 237 -6.57 -13.62 -9.43
N GLY A 238 -5.66 -12.88 -10.04
CA GLY A 238 -4.74 -13.41 -11.05
C GLY A 238 -3.91 -14.60 -10.55
N ALA A 239 -3.42 -14.52 -9.33
CA ALA A 239 -2.67 -15.59 -8.67
C ALA A 239 -3.53 -16.82 -8.41
N VAL A 240 -4.77 -16.65 -7.96
CA VAL A 240 -5.73 -17.75 -7.80
C VAL A 240 -5.93 -18.48 -9.13
N TYR A 241 -6.25 -17.77 -10.21
CA TYR A 241 -6.42 -18.38 -11.52
C TYR A 241 -5.16 -19.09 -12.02
N HIS A 242 -3.97 -18.54 -11.71
CA HIS A 242 -2.69 -19.09 -12.14
C HIS A 242 -2.32 -20.37 -11.39
N TRP A 243 -2.47 -20.37 -10.06
CA TRP A 243 -2.04 -21.50 -9.21
C TRP A 243 -3.13 -22.52 -8.93
N PHE A 244 -4.40 -22.21 -9.18
CA PHE A 244 -5.50 -23.14 -8.96
C PHE A 244 -5.28 -24.51 -9.62
N PRO A 245 -4.81 -24.62 -10.88
CA PRO A 245 -4.54 -25.91 -11.51
C PRO A 245 -3.50 -26.75 -10.76
N LEU A 246 -2.50 -26.11 -10.15
CA LEU A 246 -1.48 -26.82 -9.38
C LEU A 246 -2.01 -27.39 -8.07
N VAL A 247 -3.00 -26.72 -7.47
CA VAL A 247 -3.60 -27.16 -6.19
C VAL A 247 -4.74 -28.14 -6.40
N ALA A 248 -5.61 -27.88 -7.38
CA ALA A 248 -6.86 -28.62 -7.59
C ALA A 248 -6.79 -29.65 -8.74
N GLY A 249 -5.72 -29.67 -9.53
CA GLY A 249 -5.58 -30.55 -10.70
C GLY A 249 -6.56 -30.24 -11.83
N LYS A 250 -7.29 -29.13 -11.78
CA LYS A 250 -8.32 -28.74 -12.75
C LYS A 250 -8.16 -27.27 -13.15
N MET A 251 -8.44 -26.97 -14.41
CA MET A 251 -8.50 -25.59 -14.91
C MET A 251 -9.83 -24.93 -14.53
N LEU A 252 -9.78 -23.67 -14.16
CA LEU A 252 -10.97 -22.81 -14.05
C LEU A 252 -11.48 -22.45 -15.46
N HIS A 253 -12.79 -22.20 -15.58
CA HIS A 253 -13.41 -21.87 -16.86
C HIS A 253 -12.99 -20.48 -17.33
N GLU A 254 -12.28 -20.41 -18.45
CA GLU A 254 -11.67 -19.19 -18.98
C GLU A 254 -12.70 -18.07 -19.28
N GLY A 255 -13.84 -18.43 -19.88
CA GLY A 255 -14.89 -17.45 -20.21
C GLY A 255 -15.50 -16.82 -18.94
N LEU A 256 -15.83 -17.62 -17.92
CA LEU A 256 -16.32 -17.11 -16.64
C LEU A 256 -15.24 -16.28 -15.91
N GLY A 257 -13.98 -16.68 -16.02
CA GLY A 257 -12.87 -15.92 -15.48
C GLY A 257 -12.73 -14.52 -16.10
N LYS A 258 -12.93 -14.39 -17.41
CA LYS A 258 -12.94 -13.08 -18.09
C LYS A 258 -14.14 -12.23 -17.68
N TRP A 259 -15.34 -12.83 -17.54
CA TRP A 259 -16.51 -12.14 -17.00
C TRP A 259 -16.27 -11.65 -15.56
N HIS A 260 -15.70 -12.49 -14.70
CA HIS A 260 -15.34 -12.13 -13.33
C HIS A 260 -14.40 -10.91 -13.32
N PHE A 261 -13.36 -10.92 -14.16
CA PHE A 261 -12.47 -9.78 -14.29
C PHE A 261 -13.22 -8.50 -14.68
N TRP A 262 -14.01 -8.54 -15.76
CA TRP A 262 -14.65 -7.32 -16.28
C TRP A 262 -15.68 -6.75 -15.31
N ILE A 263 -16.49 -7.59 -14.66
CA ILE A 263 -17.45 -7.14 -13.65
C ILE A 263 -16.72 -6.47 -12.48
N THR A 264 -15.65 -7.08 -11.99
CA THR A 264 -14.86 -6.53 -10.88
C THR A 264 -14.16 -5.23 -11.29
N PHE A 265 -13.51 -5.20 -12.45
CA PHE A 265 -12.79 -4.02 -12.94
C PHE A 265 -13.72 -2.82 -13.14
N LEU A 266 -14.80 -3.02 -13.90
CA LEU A 266 -15.77 -1.96 -14.17
C LEU A 266 -16.49 -1.52 -12.90
N GLY A 267 -16.88 -2.45 -12.03
CA GLY A 267 -17.50 -2.15 -10.74
C GLY A 267 -16.60 -1.31 -9.84
N ALA A 268 -15.32 -1.67 -9.73
CA ALA A 268 -14.36 -0.91 -8.95
C ALA A 268 -14.16 0.52 -9.50
N TYR A 269 -14.04 0.66 -10.81
CA TYR A 269 -13.88 1.95 -11.45
C TYR A 269 -15.12 2.83 -11.36
N SER A 270 -16.33 2.26 -11.44
CA SER A 270 -17.58 3.01 -11.28
C SER A 270 -17.79 3.57 -9.87
N ILE A 271 -17.13 2.98 -8.87
CA ILE A 271 -17.16 3.44 -7.48
C ILE A 271 -16.03 4.43 -7.21
N TYR A 272 -14.78 3.98 -7.35
CA TYR A 272 -13.63 4.73 -6.84
C TYR A 272 -13.15 5.83 -7.78
N PHE A 273 -13.37 5.74 -9.09
CA PHE A 273 -12.95 6.80 -10.00
C PHE A 273 -13.76 8.09 -9.80
N PRO A 274 -15.09 8.07 -9.70
CA PRO A 274 -15.89 9.29 -9.39
C PRO A 274 -15.58 9.89 -8.01
N MET A 275 -15.14 9.08 -7.04
CA MET A 275 -14.78 9.60 -5.71
C MET A 275 -13.60 10.59 -5.75
N HIS A 276 -12.69 10.48 -6.73
CA HIS A 276 -11.66 11.51 -6.92
C HIS A 276 -12.27 12.86 -7.25
N TYR A 277 -13.28 12.88 -8.12
CA TYR A 277 -13.98 14.12 -8.46
C TYR A 277 -14.76 14.66 -7.27
N LEU A 278 -15.49 13.81 -6.54
CA LEU A 278 -16.22 14.22 -5.33
C LEU A 278 -15.28 14.84 -4.30
N GLY A 279 -14.13 14.23 -4.05
CA GLY A 279 -13.13 14.79 -3.13
C GLY A 279 -12.53 16.10 -3.64
N PHE A 280 -12.30 16.21 -4.95
CA PHE A 280 -11.75 17.42 -5.57
C PHE A 280 -12.67 18.62 -5.48
N ILE A 281 -13.99 18.42 -5.53
CA ILE A 281 -15.01 19.47 -5.32
C ILE A 281 -15.31 19.74 -3.85
N GLY A 282 -14.57 19.11 -2.92
CA GLY A 282 -14.63 19.39 -1.49
C GLY A 282 -15.64 18.54 -0.69
N CYS A 283 -16.08 17.40 -1.22
CA CYS A 283 -16.92 16.49 -0.43
C CYS A 283 -16.06 15.85 0.69
N LEU A 284 -16.35 16.25 1.93
CA LEU A 284 -15.67 15.78 3.14
C LEU A 284 -16.26 14.45 3.60
N LEU A 285 -15.41 13.62 4.24
CA LEU A 285 -15.84 12.35 4.84
C LEU A 285 -16.90 12.50 5.93
N TYR A 286 -16.88 13.63 6.65
CA TYR A 286 -17.74 13.91 7.79
C TYR A 286 -19.06 14.60 7.42
N THR A 287 -19.27 14.94 6.15
CA THR A 287 -20.49 15.62 5.67
C THR A 287 -21.44 14.70 4.92
N SER A 288 -21.19 13.39 4.95
CA SER A 288 -22.03 12.40 4.28
C SER A 288 -23.39 12.17 4.96
N ASP A 289 -23.68 12.89 6.04
CA ASP A 289 -24.96 12.84 6.75
C ASP A 289 -25.98 13.87 6.23
N ALA A 290 -25.70 14.52 5.10
CA ALA A 290 -26.60 15.46 4.45
C ALA A 290 -27.30 14.83 3.25
#